data_d828f76a36ec589bb091932175ea85b3
#
_entry.id   d828f76a36ec589bb091932175ea85b3
#
_cell.length_a   1.000
_cell.length_b   1.000
_cell.length_c   1.000
_cell.angle_alpha   90.00
_cell.angle_beta   90.00
_cell.angle_gamma   90.00
#
_symmetry.space_group_name_H-M   'P 1'
#
loop_
_entity.id
_entity.type
_entity.pdbx_description
1 polymer ?
#
loop_
_entity_poly.entity_id
_entity_poly.type
_entity_poly.pdbx_seq_one_letter_code
_entity_poly.pdbx_strand_id
1 'polypeptide(L)'
;LAAHIKHTLMNYHVFRLLGCMIAASLLVSCGRNAAKNAQGQLVGVQNRPHYRPPVPYGMVYIPSGFFHEGPSDQDINYAFSARNKAITIAGFYMDATEITNNEYRQFVYWVRDSIAHILLGQVKKDKEGNSYIDWKARINYSDPATQQKLAAMYYAPEDRIYGRKDIDVRKLIYHEETYDLKAAAMDKGKSPRSSFIVKQDVPIYPDTLCWIRDYSYSYNEPMAKMYFYHPAFDNYPVVGVNWNQATAFCVWRTNLWNSYREAHHQYIEGDFRLPTEAEWEYAARGGRVESPYPWGGPYLRNKKGCLLANFKPGRGDYAADGGLYPVRADAYWPNDYGLYNMAGNVSEWTSSAYFEDAYSFEMDFNPDIQYNAKPNDPPKMKRKVIRGGSWKDIGYYLQVSTRQYEYQDTSKCYIGFRCVISFLGRSMSDFSKGKLK
;
A
#
# COMPACT_ATOMS: atom_id res chain seq x y z
N LEU A 1 44.08 -57.55 -37.27
CA LEU A 1 44.17 -56.68 -36.11
C LEU A 1 43.14 -55.56 -36.18
N ALA A 2 42.86 -54.93 -37.34
CA ALA A 2 41.92 -53.79 -37.47
C ALA A 2 40.44 -54.16 -37.25
N ALA A 3 40.02 -55.43 -37.52
CA ALA A 3 38.62 -55.83 -37.29
C ALA A 3 38.29 -56.11 -35.82
N HIS A 4 39.28 -56.51 -35.01
CA HIS A 4 39.08 -56.75 -33.58
C HIS A 4 38.94 -55.44 -32.77
N ILE A 5 39.64 -54.38 -33.20
CA ILE A 5 39.57 -53.04 -32.51
C ILE A 5 38.24 -52.39 -32.78
N LYS A 6 37.63 -52.54 -33.96
CA LYS A 6 36.28 -51.97 -34.24
C LYS A 6 35.17 -52.64 -33.40
N HIS A 7 35.25 -53.94 -33.16
CA HIS A 7 34.24 -54.61 -32.34
C HIS A 7 34.33 -54.29 -30.87
N THR A 8 35.52 -54.02 -30.33
CA THR A 8 35.70 -53.62 -28.90
C THR A 8 35.26 -52.20 -28.65
N LEU A 9 35.52 -51.31 -29.59
CA LEU A 9 35.04 -49.89 -29.48
C LEU A 9 33.52 -49.78 -29.62
N MET A 10 32.91 -50.57 -30.50
CA MET A 10 31.45 -50.57 -30.68
C MET A 10 30.72 -51.10 -29.44
N ASN A 11 31.24 -52.10 -28.76
CA ASN A 11 30.69 -52.62 -27.51
C ASN A 11 30.85 -51.61 -26.36
N TYR A 12 31.92 -50.82 -26.32
CA TYR A 12 32.14 -49.81 -25.30
C TYR A 12 31.14 -48.62 -25.39
N HIS A 13 30.78 -48.22 -26.61
CA HIS A 13 29.76 -47.16 -26.82
C HIS A 13 28.35 -47.67 -26.53
N VAL A 14 28.03 -48.92 -26.83
CA VAL A 14 26.73 -49.54 -26.52
C VAL A 14 26.57 -49.70 -25.01
N PHE A 15 27.62 -50.09 -24.26
CA PHE A 15 27.58 -50.18 -22.81
C PHE A 15 27.46 -48.81 -22.15
N ARG A 16 28.08 -47.76 -22.69
CA ARG A 16 27.90 -46.38 -22.19
C ARG A 16 26.50 -45.84 -22.45
N LEU A 17 25.94 -46.09 -23.61
CA LEU A 17 24.56 -45.70 -23.93
C LEU A 17 23.52 -46.45 -23.07
N LEU A 18 23.75 -47.75 -22.82
CA LEU A 18 22.89 -48.51 -21.91
C LEU A 18 23.02 -48.03 -20.46
N GLY A 19 24.20 -47.68 -19.99
CA GLY A 19 24.46 -47.11 -18.68
C GLY A 19 23.80 -45.75 -18.48
N CYS A 20 23.84 -44.88 -19.51
CA CYS A 20 23.16 -43.58 -19.48
C CYS A 20 21.63 -43.71 -19.53
N MET A 21 21.08 -44.68 -20.27
CA MET A 21 19.63 -44.91 -20.27
C MET A 21 19.12 -45.50 -18.94
N ILE A 22 19.90 -46.37 -18.29
CA ILE A 22 19.55 -46.90 -16.96
C ILE A 22 19.67 -45.81 -15.91
N ALA A 23 20.68 -44.94 -15.99
CA ALA A 23 20.80 -43.79 -15.09
C ALA A 23 19.66 -42.76 -15.31
N ALA A 24 19.26 -42.50 -16.54
CA ALA A 24 18.13 -41.63 -16.88
C ALA A 24 16.78 -42.23 -16.41
N SER A 25 16.58 -43.55 -16.50
CA SER A 25 15.37 -44.20 -16.01
C SER A 25 15.28 -44.22 -14.47
N LEU A 26 16.41 -44.22 -13.76
CA LEU A 26 16.45 -44.10 -12.30
C LEU A 26 16.12 -42.67 -11.83
N LEU A 27 16.45 -41.64 -12.62
CA LEU A 27 16.12 -40.24 -12.28
C LEU A 27 14.65 -39.92 -12.51
N VAL A 28 13.96 -40.61 -13.41
CA VAL A 28 12.52 -40.42 -13.66
C VAL A 28 11.63 -41.13 -12.61
N SER A 29 12.18 -42.10 -11.89
CA SER A 29 11.45 -42.92 -10.91
C SER A 29 11.16 -42.22 -9.59
N CYS A 30 11.87 -41.14 -9.24
CA CYS A 30 11.71 -40.48 -7.93
C CYS A 30 10.44 -39.63 -7.77
N GLY A 31 9.74 -39.30 -8.86
CA GLY A 31 8.54 -38.42 -8.78
C GLY A 31 7.19 -39.14 -8.63
N ARG A 32 7.13 -40.46 -8.86
CA ARG A 32 5.83 -41.18 -8.90
C ARG A 32 5.48 -42.02 -7.67
N ASN A 33 6.38 -42.17 -6.73
CA ASN A 33 6.19 -43.10 -5.59
C ASN A 33 5.67 -42.44 -4.30
N ALA A 34 5.51 -41.14 -4.25
CA ALA A 34 5.08 -40.44 -3.04
C ALA A 34 3.66 -40.82 -2.59
N ALA A 35 2.75 -41.05 -3.53
CA ALA A 35 1.38 -41.48 -3.22
C ALA A 35 1.28 -42.95 -2.80
N LYS A 36 2.24 -43.82 -3.23
CA LYS A 36 2.24 -45.27 -2.89
C LYS A 36 2.72 -45.54 -1.47
N ASN A 37 3.51 -44.67 -0.88
CA ASN A 37 4.04 -44.85 0.49
C ASN A 37 3.13 -44.31 1.60
N ALA A 38 1.99 -43.74 1.25
CA ALA A 38 1.06 -43.17 2.23
C ALA A 38 0.27 -44.24 3.02
N GLN A 39 0.33 -45.51 2.62
CA GLN A 39 -0.38 -46.63 3.31
C GLN A 39 -1.86 -46.30 3.62
N GLY A 40 -2.53 -45.55 2.74
CA GLY A 40 -3.90 -45.08 2.94
C GLY A 40 -4.05 -43.91 3.91
N GLN A 41 -2.97 -43.36 4.43
CA GLN A 41 -3.00 -42.20 5.35
C GLN A 41 -2.96 -40.87 4.59
N LEU A 42 -3.56 -39.83 5.17
CA LEU A 42 -3.44 -38.47 4.69
C LEU A 42 -2.08 -37.88 5.08
N VAL A 43 -1.17 -37.81 4.14
CA VAL A 43 0.20 -37.27 4.34
C VAL A 43 0.36 -35.81 3.90
N GLY A 44 -0.71 -35.18 3.44
CA GLY A 44 -0.68 -33.83 2.88
C GLY A 44 -0.10 -33.77 1.46
N VAL A 45 -0.03 -32.57 0.90
CA VAL A 45 0.57 -32.31 -0.41
C VAL A 45 2.09 -32.28 -0.26
N GLN A 46 2.75 -33.21 -0.92
CA GLN A 46 4.22 -33.31 -0.89
C GLN A 46 4.91 -32.29 -1.77
N ASN A 47 6.18 -32.02 -1.48
CA ASN A 47 7.04 -31.09 -2.24
C ASN A 47 6.58 -29.63 -2.25
N ARG A 48 5.77 -29.21 -1.27
CA ARG A 48 5.50 -27.78 -1.07
C ARG A 48 6.71 -27.13 -0.37
N PRO A 49 7.24 -26.02 -0.90
CA PRO A 49 8.31 -25.29 -0.23
C PRO A 49 7.81 -24.76 1.13
N HIS A 50 8.71 -24.71 2.10
CA HIS A 50 8.40 -24.16 3.41
C HIS A 50 8.11 -22.67 3.27
N TYR A 51 6.93 -22.23 3.67
CA TYR A 51 6.55 -20.82 3.67
C TYR A 51 7.16 -20.09 4.86
N ARG A 52 7.73 -18.93 4.58
CA ARG A 52 8.12 -17.93 5.59
C ARG A 52 7.55 -16.60 5.16
N PRO A 53 6.74 -15.95 6.01
CA PRO A 53 6.20 -14.63 5.67
C PRO A 53 7.35 -13.64 5.51
N PRO A 54 7.46 -12.97 4.35
CA PRO A 54 8.41 -11.88 4.20
C PRO A 54 7.91 -10.67 4.98
N VAL A 55 8.83 -9.91 5.55
CA VAL A 55 8.53 -8.58 6.09
C VAL A 55 8.72 -7.58 4.95
N PRO A 56 7.66 -6.90 4.48
CA PRO A 56 7.82 -5.90 3.44
C PRO A 56 8.72 -4.75 3.91
N TYR A 57 9.50 -4.20 2.98
CA TYR A 57 10.42 -3.11 3.32
C TYR A 57 9.67 -1.89 3.86
N GLY A 58 10.19 -1.31 4.95
CA GLY A 58 9.60 -0.14 5.60
C GLY A 58 8.36 -0.43 6.46
N MET A 59 7.94 -1.70 6.57
CA MET A 59 6.79 -2.07 7.38
C MET A 59 7.16 -2.71 8.71
N VAL A 60 6.29 -2.56 9.69
CA VAL A 60 6.36 -3.22 10.99
C VAL A 60 5.21 -4.20 11.18
N TYR A 61 5.48 -5.29 11.90
CA TYR A 61 4.47 -6.29 12.24
C TYR A 61 3.63 -5.82 13.43
N ILE A 62 2.33 -5.78 13.26
CA ILE A 62 1.34 -5.52 14.29
C ILE A 62 0.71 -6.86 14.68
N PRO A 63 0.87 -7.31 15.93
CA PRO A 63 0.33 -8.61 16.35
C PRO A 63 -1.20 -8.59 16.40
N SER A 64 -1.83 -9.74 16.18
CA SER A 64 -3.26 -9.88 16.43
C SER A 64 -3.57 -9.64 17.90
N GLY A 65 -4.71 -9.01 18.17
CA GLY A 65 -5.09 -8.72 19.55
C GLY A 65 -6.49 -8.15 19.68
N PHE A 66 -6.83 -7.90 20.91
CA PHE A 66 -8.10 -7.34 21.35
C PHE A 66 -7.85 -5.94 21.91
N PHE A 67 -8.75 -5.01 21.64
CA PHE A 67 -8.74 -3.68 22.23
C PHE A 67 -10.14 -3.07 22.29
N HIS A 68 -10.26 -1.95 23.01
CA HIS A 68 -11.47 -1.12 23.01
C HIS A 68 -11.27 0.02 22.01
N GLU A 69 -12.06 -0.01 20.95
CA GLU A 69 -12.14 1.07 19.95
C GLU A 69 -13.03 2.20 20.46
N GLY A 70 -12.66 3.43 20.13
CA GLY A 70 -13.45 4.61 20.49
C GLY A 70 -12.90 5.41 21.67
N PRO A 71 -13.65 6.43 22.12
CA PRO A 71 -13.20 7.37 23.13
C PRO A 71 -12.98 6.70 24.49
N SER A 72 -11.94 7.15 25.19
CA SER A 72 -11.67 6.75 26.56
C SER A 72 -12.43 7.64 27.56
N ASP A 73 -12.39 7.31 28.86
CA ASP A 73 -12.96 8.13 29.94
C ASP A 73 -12.42 9.56 29.99
N GLN A 74 -11.32 9.82 29.28
CA GLN A 74 -10.70 11.16 29.22
C GLN A 74 -11.13 11.96 27.97
N ASP A 75 -12.11 11.50 27.22
CA ASP A 75 -12.72 12.27 26.15
C ASP A 75 -13.50 13.45 26.73
N ILE A 76 -12.84 14.61 26.81
CA ILE A 76 -13.37 15.84 27.43
C ILE A 76 -14.65 16.32 26.74
N ASN A 77 -14.82 16.02 25.47
CA ASN A 77 -15.97 16.51 24.68
C ASN A 77 -17.19 15.60 24.78
N TYR A 78 -17.10 14.49 25.50
CA TYR A 78 -18.19 13.50 25.59
C TYR A 78 -18.89 13.33 24.24
N ALA A 79 -18.12 13.07 23.20
CA ALA A 79 -18.68 12.85 21.87
C ALA A 79 -19.42 11.51 21.87
N PHE A 80 -20.55 11.45 22.54
CA PHE A 80 -21.41 10.27 22.72
C PHE A 80 -21.90 9.65 21.40
N SER A 81 -21.51 10.21 20.28
CA SER A 81 -21.75 9.64 18.96
C SER A 81 -21.10 8.27 18.74
N ALA A 82 -20.06 7.95 19.52
CA ALA A 82 -19.37 6.66 19.42
C ALA A 82 -19.09 6.12 20.83
N ARG A 83 -19.79 5.06 21.21
CA ARG A 83 -19.49 4.32 22.44
C ARG A 83 -18.25 3.46 22.22
N ASN A 84 -17.43 3.33 23.28
CA ASN A 84 -16.32 2.40 23.31
C ASN A 84 -16.81 0.96 23.00
N LYS A 85 -16.15 0.27 22.08
CA LYS A 85 -16.50 -1.07 21.64
C LYS A 85 -15.31 -2.02 21.69
N ALA A 86 -15.54 -3.19 22.23
CA ALA A 86 -14.56 -4.26 22.28
C ALA A 86 -14.46 -4.97 20.94
N ILE A 87 -13.28 -4.98 20.31
CA ILE A 87 -13.04 -5.60 19.01
C ILE A 87 -11.73 -6.38 18.98
N THR A 88 -11.67 -7.35 18.07
CA THR A 88 -10.49 -8.16 17.81
C THR A 88 -9.97 -7.89 16.41
N ILE A 89 -8.66 -7.63 16.30
CA ILE A 89 -7.94 -7.38 15.05
C ILE A 89 -6.99 -8.55 14.77
N ALA A 90 -7.00 -9.05 13.54
CA ALA A 90 -6.01 -10.01 13.06
C ALA A 90 -4.64 -9.32 12.87
N GLY A 91 -3.55 -10.08 12.89
CA GLY A 91 -2.21 -9.54 12.67
C GLY A 91 -2.04 -9.01 11.24
N PHE A 92 -1.25 -7.94 11.09
CA PHE A 92 -0.95 -7.31 9.80
C PHE A 92 0.42 -6.62 9.84
N TYR A 93 0.92 -6.22 8.68
CA TYR A 93 2.04 -5.30 8.58
C TYR A 93 1.51 -3.91 8.23
N MET A 94 2.11 -2.87 8.80
CA MET A 94 1.79 -1.47 8.53
C MET A 94 3.06 -0.70 8.21
N ASP A 95 3.03 0.24 7.27
CA ASP A 95 4.15 1.15 7.02
C ASP A 95 4.53 1.88 8.30
N ALA A 96 5.82 1.88 8.63
CA ALA A 96 6.33 2.52 9.84
C ALA A 96 6.09 4.03 9.84
N THR A 97 6.07 4.64 8.66
CA THR A 97 5.85 6.07 8.42
C THR A 97 4.66 6.27 7.48
N GLU A 98 4.19 7.50 7.35
CA GLU A 98 3.34 7.90 6.23
C GLU A 98 4.10 7.69 4.92
N ILE A 99 3.39 7.42 3.81
CA ILE A 99 3.99 7.36 2.47
C ILE A 99 4.60 8.72 2.14
N THR A 100 5.88 8.71 1.80
CA THR A 100 6.66 9.90 1.51
C THR A 100 6.48 10.38 0.07
N ASN A 101 6.84 11.65 -0.20
CA ASN A 101 6.87 12.18 -1.56
C ASN A 101 7.76 11.35 -2.49
N ASN A 102 8.89 10.85 -1.99
CA ASN A 102 9.81 10.03 -2.78
C ASN A 102 9.17 8.68 -3.17
N GLU A 103 8.50 8.01 -2.23
CA GLU A 103 7.81 6.74 -2.49
C GLU A 103 6.65 6.94 -3.48
N TYR A 104 5.84 7.98 -3.29
CA TYR A 104 4.74 8.26 -4.20
C TYR A 104 5.22 8.66 -5.61
N ARG A 105 6.38 9.36 -5.73
CA ARG A 105 6.98 9.65 -7.02
C ARG A 105 7.41 8.41 -7.79
N GLN A 106 7.76 7.30 -7.12
CA GLN A 106 8.03 6.04 -7.82
C GLN A 106 6.80 5.57 -8.60
N PHE A 107 5.61 5.68 -8.00
CA PHE A 107 4.36 5.37 -8.68
C PHE A 107 4.11 6.29 -9.88
N VAL A 108 4.25 7.61 -9.68
CA VAL A 108 4.07 8.60 -10.75
C VAL A 108 5.04 8.35 -11.90
N TYR A 109 6.31 8.07 -11.61
CA TYR A 109 7.31 7.78 -12.64
C TYR A 109 7.05 6.45 -13.34
N TRP A 110 6.62 5.44 -12.62
CA TRP A 110 6.23 4.16 -13.21
C TRP A 110 5.09 4.33 -14.23
N VAL A 111 4.05 5.10 -13.90
CA VAL A 111 2.95 5.38 -14.83
C VAL A 111 3.43 6.22 -16.02
N ARG A 112 4.24 7.25 -15.78
CA ARG A 112 4.86 8.05 -16.85
C ARG A 112 5.63 7.18 -17.85
N ASP A 113 6.49 6.31 -17.33
CA ASP A 113 7.35 5.47 -18.14
C ASP A 113 6.53 4.39 -18.87
N SER A 114 5.48 3.85 -18.23
CA SER A 114 4.51 2.94 -18.87
C SER A 114 3.87 3.58 -20.10
N ILE A 115 3.38 4.81 -19.97
CA ILE A 115 2.77 5.55 -21.08
C ILE A 115 3.80 5.80 -22.19
N ALA A 116 5.04 6.16 -21.81
CA ALA A 116 6.11 6.38 -22.79
C ALA A 116 6.44 5.10 -23.58
N HIS A 117 6.56 3.95 -22.92
CA HIS A 117 6.80 2.66 -23.58
C HIS A 117 5.65 2.28 -24.54
N ILE A 118 4.40 2.51 -24.12
CA ILE A 118 3.21 2.24 -24.95
C ILE A 118 3.22 3.13 -26.21
N LEU A 119 3.47 4.44 -26.07
CA LEU A 119 3.53 5.38 -27.19
C LEU A 119 4.66 5.06 -28.19
N LEU A 120 5.76 4.51 -27.70
CA LEU A 120 6.88 4.06 -28.52
C LEU A 120 6.67 2.69 -29.16
N GLY A 121 5.57 1.99 -28.83
CA GLY A 121 5.30 0.63 -29.31
C GLY A 121 6.20 -0.44 -28.70
N GLN A 122 6.82 -0.15 -27.57
CA GLN A 122 7.69 -1.08 -26.82
C GLN A 122 6.86 -2.03 -25.95
N VAL A 123 5.97 -2.77 -26.61
CA VAL A 123 5.04 -3.71 -26.00
C VAL A 123 5.27 -5.09 -26.62
N LYS A 124 5.34 -6.12 -25.81
CA LYS A 124 5.47 -7.52 -26.20
C LYS A 124 4.17 -8.27 -25.91
N LYS A 125 4.00 -9.40 -26.56
CA LYS A 125 2.91 -10.34 -26.28
C LYS A 125 3.48 -11.61 -25.61
N ASP A 126 2.77 -12.10 -24.62
CA ASP A 126 3.04 -13.41 -24.01
C ASP A 126 2.54 -14.56 -24.92
N LYS A 127 2.70 -15.79 -24.45
CA LYS A 127 2.26 -17.00 -25.18
C LYS A 127 0.74 -17.10 -25.30
N GLU A 128 0.01 -16.39 -24.45
CA GLU A 128 -1.46 -16.37 -24.38
C GLU A 128 -2.05 -15.19 -25.17
N GLY A 129 -1.19 -14.31 -25.72
CA GLY A 129 -1.58 -13.15 -26.52
C GLY A 129 -1.79 -11.88 -25.73
N ASN A 130 -1.58 -11.88 -24.39
CA ASN A 130 -1.69 -10.70 -23.56
C ASN A 130 -0.50 -9.75 -23.79
N SER A 131 -0.78 -8.47 -23.87
CA SER A 131 0.23 -7.45 -24.08
C SER A 131 0.86 -7.02 -22.76
N TYR A 132 2.19 -6.93 -22.71
CA TYR A 132 2.93 -6.39 -21.57
C TYR A 132 4.06 -5.46 -22.02
N ILE A 133 4.45 -4.53 -21.17
CA ILE A 133 5.48 -3.53 -21.46
C ILE A 133 6.88 -4.18 -21.42
N ASP A 134 7.68 -3.90 -22.44
CA ASP A 134 9.08 -4.31 -22.47
C ASP A 134 9.96 -3.32 -21.68
N TRP A 135 10.01 -3.49 -20.38
CA TRP A 135 10.83 -2.67 -19.48
C TRP A 135 12.35 -2.75 -19.73
N LYS A 136 12.82 -3.70 -20.56
CA LYS A 136 14.23 -3.80 -20.95
C LYS A 136 14.57 -2.89 -22.12
N ALA A 137 13.58 -2.43 -22.88
CA ALA A 137 13.77 -1.51 -23.97
C ALA A 137 14.19 -0.13 -23.42
N ARG A 138 15.27 0.43 -23.98
CA ARG A 138 15.75 1.76 -23.57
C ARG A 138 15.00 2.84 -24.36
N ILE A 139 14.60 3.90 -23.68
CA ILE A 139 14.03 5.09 -24.31
C ILE A 139 15.15 6.08 -24.57
N ASN A 140 15.39 6.39 -25.84
CA ASN A 140 16.32 7.45 -26.24
C ASN A 140 15.57 8.78 -26.37
N TYR A 141 15.55 9.54 -25.29
CA TYR A 141 14.86 10.84 -25.24
C TYR A 141 15.49 11.92 -26.14
N SER A 142 16.72 11.73 -26.62
CA SER A 142 17.42 12.68 -27.51
C SER A 142 17.10 12.48 -28.98
N ASP A 143 16.51 11.33 -29.35
CA ASP A 143 16.16 11.02 -30.74
C ASP A 143 14.91 11.83 -31.18
N PRO A 144 14.96 12.55 -32.32
CA PRO A 144 13.82 13.35 -32.81
C PRO A 144 12.54 12.55 -33.05
N ALA A 145 12.65 11.32 -33.59
CA ALA A 145 11.49 10.46 -33.82
C ALA A 145 10.82 10.02 -32.52
N THR A 146 11.64 9.70 -31.49
CA THR A 146 11.16 9.43 -30.13
C THR A 146 10.47 10.63 -29.53
N GLN A 147 11.07 11.82 -29.64
CA GLN A 147 10.47 13.06 -29.12
C GLN A 147 9.13 13.39 -29.80
N GLN A 148 9.00 13.12 -31.09
CA GLN A 148 7.74 13.31 -31.81
C GLN A 148 6.64 12.38 -31.28
N LYS A 149 6.93 11.09 -31.09
CA LYS A 149 5.98 10.13 -30.51
C LYS A 149 5.57 10.47 -29.08
N LEU A 150 6.52 10.93 -28.28
CA LEU A 150 6.27 11.33 -26.89
C LEU A 150 5.63 12.73 -26.77
N ALA A 151 5.47 13.48 -27.89
CA ALA A 151 4.86 14.82 -27.85
C ALA A 151 3.46 14.81 -27.21
N ALA A 152 2.72 13.70 -27.37
CA ALA A 152 1.40 13.52 -26.79
C ALA A 152 1.38 13.56 -25.25
N MET A 153 2.52 13.31 -24.56
CA MET A 153 2.61 13.36 -23.10
C MET A 153 2.77 14.76 -22.52
N TYR A 154 3.13 15.73 -23.33
CA TYR A 154 3.48 17.07 -22.87
C TYR A 154 2.31 18.05 -23.12
N TYR A 155 2.37 19.20 -22.42
CA TYR A 155 1.45 20.30 -22.68
C TYR A 155 1.55 20.77 -24.12
N ALA A 156 0.40 21.15 -24.69
CA ALA A 156 0.34 21.80 -25.98
C ALA A 156 1.17 23.10 -25.99
N PRO A 157 1.70 23.56 -27.13
CA PRO A 157 2.58 24.73 -27.17
C PRO A 157 1.98 25.98 -26.50
N GLU A 158 0.67 26.20 -26.67
CA GLU A 158 -0.11 27.29 -26.08
C GLU A 158 -0.21 27.25 -24.55
N ASP A 159 -0.13 26.04 -23.94
CA ASP A 159 -0.22 25.84 -22.50
C ASP A 159 1.16 25.87 -21.82
N ARG A 160 2.26 26.11 -22.54
CA ARG A 160 3.63 26.05 -22.01
C ARG A 160 4.05 27.38 -21.38
N ILE A 161 4.51 27.31 -20.16
CA ILE A 161 5.10 28.45 -19.47
C ILE A 161 6.54 28.66 -19.99
N TYR A 162 6.81 29.84 -20.56
CA TYR A 162 8.10 30.18 -21.20
C TYR A 162 8.55 29.15 -22.25
N GLY A 163 7.61 28.51 -22.95
CA GLY A 163 7.92 27.48 -23.95
C GLY A 163 8.51 26.18 -23.41
N ARG A 164 8.57 25.99 -22.10
CA ARG A 164 9.11 24.78 -21.47
C ARG A 164 8.22 23.56 -21.79
N LYS A 165 8.89 22.47 -22.12
CA LYS A 165 8.23 21.20 -22.45
C LYS A 165 8.01 20.41 -21.17
N ASP A 166 6.91 20.71 -20.45
CA ASP A 166 6.53 20.03 -19.24
C ASP A 166 5.48 18.94 -19.53
N ILE A 167 5.52 17.85 -18.74
CA ILE A 167 4.55 16.76 -18.86
C ILE A 167 3.17 17.26 -18.44
N ASP A 168 2.16 16.96 -19.25
CA ASP A 168 0.77 17.22 -18.91
C ASP A 168 0.31 16.20 -17.85
N VAL A 169 0.30 16.64 -16.61
CA VAL A 169 -0.03 15.78 -15.44
C VAL A 169 -1.43 15.19 -15.51
N ARG A 170 -2.34 15.79 -16.28
CA ARG A 170 -3.71 15.27 -16.50
C ARG A 170 -3.73 13.96 -17.29
N LYS A 171 -2.64 13.68 -18.03
CA LYS A 171 -2.46 12.46 -18.84
C LYS A 171 -1.82 11.32 -18.06
N LEU A 172 -1.35 11.57 -16.83
CA LEU A 172 -0.80 10.55 -15.94
C LEU A 172 -1.96 9.77 -15.28
N ILE A 173 -2.53 8.85 -16.04
CA ILE A 173 -3.68 8.04 -15.64
C ILE A 173 -3.18 6.61 -15.37
N TYR A 174 -3.50 6.09 -14.21
CA TYR A 174 -3.30 4.69 -13.87
C TYR A 174 -4.59 3.92 -14.13
N HIS A 175 -4.49 2.89 -14.98
CA HIS A 175 -5.60 1.98 -15.26
C HIS A 175 -5.62 0.91 -14.17
N GLU A 176 -6.44 1.14 -13.16
CA GLU A 176 -6.61 0.24 -12.04
C GLU A 176 -7.58 -0.89 -12.42
N GLU A 177 -7.19 -2.12 -12.10
CA GLU A 177 -8.06 -3.29 -12.26
C GLU A 177 -8.06 -4.08 -10.95
N THR A 178 -9.22 -4.23 -10.35
CA THR A 178 -9.42 -4.89 -9.06
C THR A 178 -10.54 -5.91 -9.14
N TYR A 179 -10.57 -6.84 -8.19
CA TYR A 179 -11.61 -7.87 -8.10
C TYR A 179 -12.47 -7.64 -6.86
N ASP A 180 -13.76 -7.38 -7.06
CA ASP A 180 -14.71 -7.19 -5.96
C ASP A 180 -15.06 -8.53 -5.32
N LEU A 181 -14.24 -8.96 -4.35
CA LEU A 181 -14.43 -10.20 -3.60
C LEU A 181 -15.74 -10.21 -2.83
N LYS A 182 -16.20 -9.07 -2.31
CA LYS A 182 -17.41 -8.96 -1.51
C LYS A 182 -18.66 -9.16 -2.38
N ALA A 183 -18.72 -8.47 -3.51
CA ALA A 183 -19.80 -8.66 -4.47
C ALA A 183 -19.82 -10.10 -5.00
N ALA A 184 -18.66 -10.67 -5.34
CA ALA A 184 -18.55 -12.06 -5.78
C ALA A 184 -19.03 -13.07 -4.73
N ALA A 185 -18.69 -12.86 -3.45
CA ALA A 185 -19.14 -13.71 -2.35
C ALA A 185 -20.67 -13.65 -2.17
N MET A 186 -21.27 -12.46 -2.29
CA MET A 186 -22.72 -12.28 -2.18
C MET A 186 -23.48 -12.88 -3.36
N ASP A 187 -22.89 -12.93 -4.54
CA ASP A 187 -23.50 -13.52 -5.75
C ASP A 187 -23.60 -15.05 -5.69
N LYS A 188 -22.78 -15.69 -4.87
CA LYS A 188 -22.77 -17.16 -4.69
C LYS A 188 -22.56 -17.95 -5.99
N GLY A 189 -21.75 -17.42 -6.90
CA GLY A 189 -21.38 -18.07 -8.16
C GLY A 189 -22.45 -18.07 -9.25
N LYS A 190 -23.43 -17.18 -9.18
CA LYS A 190 -24.49 -17.05 -10.20
C LYS A 190 -24.00 -16.35 -11.46
N SER A 191 -23.09 -15.38 -11.32
CA SER A 191 -22.54 -14.58 -12.40
C SER A 191 -21.11 -14.99 -12.75
N PRO A 192 -20.65 -14.76 -14.00
CA PRO A 192 -19.28 -15.05 -14.38
C PRO A 192 -18.29 -14.13 -13.62
N ARG A 193 -17.06 -14.61 -13.42
CA ARG A 193 -15.99 -13.87 -12.70
C ARG A 193 -15.75 -12.47 -13.25
N SER A 194 -15.89 -12.29 -14.57
CA SER A 194 -15.71 -11.00 -15.23
C SER A 194 -16.66 -9.91 -14.74
N SER A 195 -17.83 -10.26 -14.21
CA SER A 195 -18.81 -9.31 -13.65
C SER A 195 -18.34 -8.62 -12.38
N PHE A 196 -17.32 -9.15 -11.72
CA PHE A 196 -16.75 -8.62 -10.47
C PHE A 196 -15.39 -7.97 -10.68
N ILE A 197 -14.92 -7.85 -11.93
CA ILE A 197 -13.71 -7.11 -12.26
C ILE A 197 -14.09 -5.64 -12.39
N VAL A 198 -13.55 -4.82 -11.51
CA VAL A 198 -13.73 -3.37 -11.51
C VAL A 198 -12.53 -2.73 -12.20
N LYS A 199 -12.78 -1.93 -13.22
CA LYS A 199 -11.76 -1.15 -13.94
C LYS A 199 -12.02 0.32 -13.70
N GLN A 200 -10.99 1.03 -13.29
CA GLN A 200 -11.07 2.46 -13.00
C GLN A 200 -9.84 3.18 -13.53
N ASP A 201 -10.07 4.34 -14.13
CA ASP A 201 -9.01 5.25 -14.58
C ASP A 201 -8.78 6.32 -13.52
N VAL A 202 -7.60 6.30 -12.89
CA VAL A 202 -7.26 7.20 -11.80
C VAL A 202 -6.17 8.17 -12.23
N PRO A 203 -6.43 9.49 -12.32
CA PRO A 203 -5.38 10.49 -12.48
C PRO A 203 -4.55 10.53 -11.19
N ILE A 204 -3.25 10.20 -11.30
CA ILE A 204 -2.43 9.89 -10.12
C ILE A 204 -1.57 11.04 -9.62
N TYR A 205 -1.44 12.13 -10.38
CA TYR A 205 -0.60 13.24 -9.95
C TYR A 205 -1.25 13.98 -8.77
N PRO A 206 -0.53 14.21 -7.65
CA PRO A 206 -1.08 14.92 -6.50
C PRO A 206 -1.54 16.33 -6.87
N ASP A 207 -2.63 16.77 -6.26
CA ASP A 207 -3.11 18.12 -6.40
C ASP A 207 -2.23 19.10 -5.62
N THR A 208 -1.25 19.67 -6.28
CA THR A 208 -0.32 20.64 -5.67
C THR A 208 -0.98 21.99 -5.38
N LEU A 209 -2.13 22.29 -6.00
CA LEU A 209 -2.85 23.54 -5.77
C LEU A 209 -3.68 23.53 -4.47
N CYS A 210 -3.79 22.40 -3.79
CA CYS A 210 -4.44 22.31 -2.47
C CYS A 210 -3.82 23.27 -1.45
N TRP A 211 -2.51 23.55 -1.53
CA TRP A 211 -1.81 24.51 -0.68
C TRP A 211 -2.36 25.93 -0.76
N ILE A 212 -2.79 26.34 -1.95
CA ILE A 212 -3.38 27.67 -2.19
C ILE A 212 -4.87 27.63 -1.88
N ARG A 213 -5.57 26.57 -2.28
CA ARG A 213 -7.02 26.45 -2.08
C ARG A 213 -7.39 26.34 -0.62
N ASP A 214 -6.65 25.54 0.18
CA ASP A 214 -6.92 25.35 1.60
C ASP A 214 -6.59 26.62 2.44
N TYR A 215 -5.69 27.47 1.91
CA TYR A 215 -5.23 28.71 2.56
C TYR A 215 -5.22 29.88 1.57
N SER A 216 -6.40 30.26 1.06
CA SER A 216 -6.58 31.19 -0.08
C SER A 216 -5.94 32.58 0.12
N TYR A 217 -5.78 33.02 1.37
CA TYR A 217 -5.22 34.34 1.70
C TYR A 217 -3.83 34.25 2.34
N SER A 218 -3.17 33.09 2.23
CA SER A 218 -1.81 32.86 2.71
C SER A 218 -0.86 32.67 1.55
N TYR A 219 0.37 33.15 1.68
CA TYR A 219 1.41 33.00 0.66
C TYR A 219 2.01 31.59 0.71
N ASN A 220 1.36 30.65 0.00
CA ASN A 220 1.76 29.24 -0.07
C ASN A 220 2.19 28.77 -1.47
N GLU A 221 2.41 29.69 -2.41
CA GLU A 221 2.91 29.37 -3.76
C GLU A 221 4.22 28.56 -3.77
N PRO A 222 5.20 28.82 -2.87
CA PRO A 222 6.41 27.99 -2.81
C PRO A 222 6.09 26.51 -2.49
N MET A 223 5.13 26.25 -1.59
CA MET A 223 4.71 24.89 -1.25
C MET A 223 3.98 24.23 -2.43
N ALA A 224 3.06 24.95 -3.09
CA ALA A 224 2.37 24.46 -4.28
C ALA A 224 3.34 24.08 -5.41
N LYS A 225 4.44 24.83 -5.57
CA LYS A 225 5.43 24.59 -6.62
C LYS A 225 6.48 23.53 -6.27
N MET A 226 6.86 23.41 -5.00
CA MET A 226 8.09 22.71 -4.60
C MET A 226 7.82 21.45 -3.76
N TYR A 227 6.75 21.42 -2.95
CA TYR A 227 6.58 20.39 -1.92
C TYR A 227 6.62 18.96 -2.47
N PHE A 228 5.91 18.69 -3.56
CA PHE A 228 5.90 17.34 -4.15
C PHE A 228 7.14 17.04 -4.98
N TYR A 229 7.73 18.05 -5.62
CA TYR A 229 8.76 17.84 -6.64
C TYR A 229 10.20 17.96 -6.10
N HIS A 230 10.45 18.87 -5.13
CA HIS A 230 11.80 19.24 -4.72
C HIS A 230 12.42 18.19 -3.78
N PRO A 231 13.69 17.78 -3.98
CA PRO A 231 14.36 16.76 -3.15
C PRO A 231 14.43 17.08 -1.66
N ALA A 232 14.35 18.35 -1.26
CA ALA A 232 14.30 18.75 0.14
C ALA A 232 13.12 18.14 0.90
N PHE A 233 12.05 17.78 0.20
CA PHE A 233 10.84 17.18 0.75
C PHE A 233 10.69 15.70 0.44
N ASP A 234 11.78 15.01 0.03
CA ASP A 234 11.75 13.59 -0.33
C ASP A 234 11.18 12.72 0.79
N ASN A 235 11.62 12.95 2.02
CA ASN A 235 11.23 12.18 3.21
C ASN A 235 10.05 12.80 3.98
N TYR A 236 9.33 13.73 3.39
CA TYR A 236 8.11 14.30 3.94
C TYR A 236 6.89 13.55 3.43
N PRO A 237 5.78 13.47 4.19
CA PRO A 237 4.60 12.73 3.76
C PRO A 237 4.01 13.32 2.48
N VAL A 238 3.54 12.49 1.59
CA VAL A 238 2.80 12.96 0.42
C VAL A 238 1.45 13.53 0.86
N VAL A 239 1.10 14.71 0.32
CA VAL A 239 -0.19 15.39 0.53
C VAL A 239 -0.77 15.82 -0.81
N GLY A 240 -2.03 16.28 -0.80
CA GLY A 240 -2.72 16.61 -2.05
C GLY A 240 -3.18 15.37 -2.81
N VAL A 241 -3.25 14.22 -2.13
CA VAL A 241 -3.77 12.96 -2.68
C VAL A 241 -5.16 12.69 -2.12
N ASN A 242 -6.09 12.34 -2.99
CA ASN A 242 -7.41 11.91 -2.59
C ASN A 242 -7.45 10.41 -2.29
N TRP A 243 -8.58 9.92 -1.77
CA TRP A 243 -8.73 8.52 -1.37
C TRP A 243 -8.55 7.54 -2.55
N ASN A 244 -9.07 7.89 -3.73
CA ASN A 244 -8.93 7.05 -4.92
C ASN A 244 -7.45 6.93 -5.35
N GLN A 245 -6.69 8.01 -5.29
CA GLN A 245 -5.25 8.02 -5.59
C GLN A 245 -4.45 7.19 -4.59
N ALA A 246 -4.79 7.29 -3.30
CA ALA A 246 -4.15 6.49 -2.25
C ALA A 246 -4.45 4.98 -2.43
N THR A 247 -5.68 4.62 -2.80
CA THR A 247 -6.06 3.24 -3.12
C THR A 247 -5.34 2.73 -4.36
N ALA A 248 -5.28 3.53 -5.43
CA ALA A 248 -4.56 3.18 -6.66
C ALA A 248 -3.06 2.95 -6.41
N PHE A 249 -2.43 3.73 -5.52
CA PHE A 249 -1.06 3.48 -5.07
C PHE A 249 -0.92 2.10 -4.41
N CYS A 250 -1.85 1.72 -3.54
CA CYS A 250 -1.84 0.41 -2.88
C CYS A 250 -1.96 -0.74 -3.91
N VAL A 251 -2.85 -0.62 -4.90
CA VAL A 251 -3.01 -1.61 -5.98
C VAL A 251 -1.74 -1.69 -6.83
N TRP A 252 -1.15 -0.55 -7.21
CA TRP A 252 0.12 -0.53 -7.93
C TRP A 252 1.25 -1.21 -7.13
N ARG A 253 1.36 -0.91 -5.82
CA ARG A 253 2.37 -1.52 -4.94
C ARG A 253 2.19 -3.02 -4.82
N THR A 254 0.93 -3.51 -4.76
CA THR A 254 0.59 -4.93 -4.79
C THR A 254 1.09 -5.60 -6.07
N ASN A 255 0.78 -5.00 -7.22
CA ASN A 255 1.19 -5.52 -8.52
C ASN A 255 2.72 -5.54 -8.67
N LEU A 256 3.41 -4.48 -8.23
CA LEU A 256 4.87 -4.42 -8.23
C LEU A 256 5.48 -5.51 -7.35
N TRP A 257 4.99 -5.67 -6.14
CA TRP A 257 5.44 -6.67 -5.17
C TRP A 257 5.23 -8.10 -5.67
N ASN A 258 4.02 -8.42 -6.12
CA ASN A 258 3.67 -9.77 -6.55
C ASN A 258 4.35 -10.14 -7.87
N SER A 259 4.50 -9.21 -8.82
CA SER A 259 5.27 -9.44 -10.05
C SER A 259 6.74 -9.79 -9.77
N TYR A 260 7.36 -9.11 -8.81
CA TYR A 260 8.72 -9.45 -8.37
C TYR A 260 8.78 -10.86 -7.78
N ARG A 261 7.83 -11.24 -6.92
CA ARG A 261 7.79 -12.54 -6.26
C ARG A 261 7.56 -13.68 -7.27
N GLU A 262 6.66 -13.50 -8.21
CA GLU A 262 6.42 -14.45 -9.31
C GLU A 262 7.67 -14.65 -10.16
N ALA A 263 8.35 -13.59 -10.54
CA ALA A 263 9.59 -13.64 -11.30
C ALA A 263 10.72 -14.40 -10.56
N HIS A 264 10.67 -14.46 -9.22
CA HIS A 264 11.62 -15.18 -8.37
C HIS A 264 11.07 -16.52 -7.84
N HIS A 265 9.97 -17.03 -8.39
CA HIS A 265 9.31 -18.28 -7.98
C HIS A 265 8.98 -18.32 -6.47
N GLN A 266 8.59 -17.17 -5.90
CA GLN A 266 8.12 -17.04 -4.54
C GLN A 266 6.60 -17.05 -4.49
N TYR A 267 6.02 -17.35 -3.31
CA TYR A 267 4.58 -17.27 -3.14
C TYR A 267 4.10 -15.81 -3.24
N ILE A 268 2.95 -15.63 -3.89
CA ILE A 268 2.22 -14.36 -3.89
C ILE A 268 1.72 -14.09 -2.46
N GLU A 269 1.81 -12.85 -2.04
CA GLU A 269 1.31 -12.37 -0.75
C GLU A 269 -0.07 -11.72 -0.91
N GLY A 270 -0.64 -11.27 0.21
CA GLY A 270 -1.86 -10.48 0.21
C GLY A 270 -1.68 -9.10 -0.43
N ASP A 271 -2.78 -8.39 -0.59
CA ASP A 271 -2.81 -7.08 -1.23
C ASP A 271 -2.43 -5.98 -0.24
N PHE A 272 -1.61 -5.03 -0.69
CA PHE A 272 -1.47 -3.75 0.00
C PHE A 272 -2.79 -2.98 -0.13
N ARG A 273 -3.19 -2.35 0.94
CA ARG A 273 -4.42 -1.57 1.03
C ARG A 273 -4.29 -0.46 2.06
N LEU A 274 -5.24 0.45 2.09
CA LEU A 274 -5.37 1.36 3.22
C LEU A 274 -5.76 0.57 4.50
N PRO A 275 -5.34 1.00 5.70
CA PRO A 275 -5.81 0.40 6.94
C PRO A 275 -7.31 0.62 7.10
N THR A 276 -8.00 -0.30 7.74
CA THR A 276 -9.34 -0.01 8.25
C THR A 276 -9.25 1.01 9.39
N GLU A 277 -10.35 1.66 9.71
CA GLU A 277 -10.39 2.59 10.84
C GLU A 277 -9.92 1.92 12.13
N ALA A 278 -10.41 0.71 12.39
CA ALA A 278 -10.07 -0.08 13.56
C ALA A 278 -8.60 -0.55 13.59
N GLU A 279 -8.05 -1.00 12.45
CA GLU A 279 -6.63 -1.33 12.33
C GLU A 279 -5.74 -0.11 12.61
N TRP A 280 -6.12 1.05 12.08
CA TRP A 280 -5.38 2.27 12.30
C TRP A 280 -5.37 2.65 13.79
N GLU A 281 -6.54 2.62 14.46
CA GLU A 281 -6.65 2.95 15.88
C GLU A 281 -5.88 1.94 16.76
N TYR A 282 -6.04 0.64 16.48
CA TYR A 282 -5.30 -0.42 17.17
C TYR A 282 -3.78 -0.24 17.08
N ALA A 283 -3.29 0.03 15.88
CA ALA A 283 -1.88 0.29 15.63
C ALA A 283 -1.39 1.57 16.32
N ALA A 284 -2.19 2.64 16.28
CA ALA A 284 -1.85 3.91 16.92
C ALA A 284 -1.74 3.80 18.45
N ARG A 285 -2.59 2.99 19.08
CA ARG A 285 -2.52 2.75 20.52
C ARG A 285 -1.26 2.01 20.95
N GLY A 286 -0.59 1.29 20.05
CA GLY A 286 0.69 0.63 20.34
C GLY A 286 0.61 -0.42 21.45
N GLY A 287 -0.55 -1.10 21.63
CA GLY A 287 -0.78 -2.06 22.72
C GLY A 287 -1.18 -1.43 24.06
N ARG A 288 -1.36 -0.12 24.13
CA ARG A 288 -1.79 0.58 25.35
C ARG A 288 -3.31 0.61 25.43
N VAL A 289 -3.82 0.30 26.61
CA VAL A 289 -5.27 0.29 26.87
C VAL A 289 -5.79 1.72 26.97
N GLU A 290 -6.79 2.07 26.16
CA GLU A 290 -7.55 3.33 26.19
C GLU A 290 -6.69 4.62 26.26
N SER A 291 -5.46 4.55 25.76
CA SER A 291 -4.57 5.70 25.75
C SER A 291 -5.06 6.78 24.79
N PRO A 292 -5.19 8.06 25.19
CA PRO A 292 -5.65 9.12 24.32
C PRO A 292 -4.65 9.45 23.22
N TYR A 293 -3.34 9.22 23.43
CA TYR A 293 -2.29 9.49 22.46
C TYR A 293 -1.35 8.29 22.30
N PRO A 294 -0.63 8.16 21.16
CA PRO A 294 0.26 7.02 20.91
C PRO A 294 1.38 6.81 21.94
N TRP A 295 1.80 7.87 22.63
CA TRP A 295 2.82 7.84 23.68
C TRP A 295 2.29 7.52 25.08
N GLY A 296 0.98 7.36 25.27
CA GLY A 296 0.36 6.78 26.45
C GLY A 296 -0.20 7.76 27.47
N GLY A 297 0.25 8.97 27.56
CA GLY A 297 -0.26 9.94 28.53
C GLY A 297 -1.29 10.90 27.95
N PRO A 298 -2.00 11.68 28.79
CA PRO A 298 -2.96 12.68 28.32
C PRO A 298 -2.31 14.01 27.87
N TYR A 299 -0.97 14.12 28.04
CA TYR A 299 -0.25 15.36 27.79
C TYR A 299 0.39 15.37 26.41
N LEU A 300 0.31 16.53 25.74
CA LEU A 300 0.97 16.78 24.44
C LEU A 300 2.45 17.16 24.59
N ARG A 301 2.94 17.29 25.83
CA ARG A 301 4.33 17.63 26.16
C ARG A 301 4.97 16.56 27.02
N ASN A 302 6.24 16.34 26.80
CA ASN A 302 7.04 15.48 27.68
C ASN A 302 7.45 16.21 28.98
N LYS A 303 8.12 15.52 29.88
CA LYS A 303 8.62 16.07 31.17
C LYS A 303 9.57 17.27 30.99
N LYS A 304 10.20 17.42 29.83
CA LYS A 304 11.08 18.53 29.50
C LYS A 304 10.36 19.71 28.84
N GLY A 305 9.03 19.61 28.67
CA GLY A 305 8.21 20.63 28.01
C GLY A 305 8.16 20.58 26.49
N CYS A 306 8.89 19.63 25.84
CA CYS A 306 8.87 19.49 24.39
C CYS A 306 7.56 18.88 23.91
N LEU A 307 7.02 19.41 22.82
CA LEU A 307 5.84 18.86 22.15
C LEU A 307 6.17 17.51 21.51
N LEU A 308 5.20 16.60 21.51
CA LEU A 308 5.39 15.19 21.15
C LEU A 308 4.89 14.86 19.73
N ALA A 309 4.30 15.84 19.04
CA ALA A 309 3.78 15.69 17.69
C ALA A 309 3.82 17.04 16.96
N ASN A 310 3.71 17.00 15.63
CA ASN A 310 3.55 18.16 14.78
C ASN A 310 2.05 18.51 14.66
N PHE A 311 1.65 19.64 15.26
CA PHE A 311 0.26 20.10 15.29
C PHE A 311 0.24 21.62 15.59
N LYS A 312 -0.93 22.22 15.61
CA LYS A 312 -1.10 23.63 15.99
C LYS A 312 -1.31 23.78 17.51
N PRO A 313 -0.27 24.10 18.30
CA PRO A 313 -0.36 24.13 19.75
C PRO A 313 -1.18 25.28 20.31
N GLY A 314 -1.30 26.38 19.58
CA GLY A 314 -2.00 27.58 20.01
C GLY A 314 -2.58 28.36 18.85
N ARG A 315 -3.42 29.36 19.19
CA ARG A 315 -4.03 30.23 18.19
C ARG A 315 -2.95 31.08 17.48
N GLY A 316 -2.84 30.87 16.15
CA GLY A 316 -1.82 31.54 15.33
C GLY A 316 -0.40 31.02 15.50
N ASP A 317 -0.18 30.04 16.37
CA ASP A 317 1.12 29.44 16.62
C ASP A 317 1.16 28.03 16.01
N TYR A 318 1.81 27.92 14.87
CA TYR A 318 2.03 26.67 14.12
C TYR A 318 3.45 26.14 14.26
N ALA A 319 4.35 26.92 14.89
CA ALA A 319 5.78 26.60 14.88
C ALA A 319 6.32 26.20 16.26
N ALA A 320 5.51 26.23 17.32
CA ALA A 320 5.99 25.93 18.66
C ALA A 320 6.48 24.50 18.87
N ASP A 321 6.05 23.56 18.00
CA ASP A 321 6.47 22.15 17.97
C ASP A 321 7.71 21.91 17.09
N GLY A 322 8.21 22.95 16.41
CA GLY A 322 9.34 22.89 15.48
C GLY A 322 8.95 22.67 14.02
N GLY A 323 7.66 22.49 13.70
CA GLY A 323 7.14 22.31 12.34
C GLY A 323 6.11 23.37 11.97
N LEU A 324 6.36 24.18 10.93
CA LEU A 324 5.38 25.14 10.39
C LEU A 324 4.39 24.48 9.43
N TYR A 325 4.82 23.45 8.75
CA TYR A 325 4.13 22.63 7.76
C TYR A 325 4.36 21.16 8.11
N PRO A 326 3.97 20.19 7.29
CA PRO A 326 4.40 18.80 7.52
C PRO A 326 5.91 18.73 7.73
N VAL A 327 6.34 17.85 8.59
CA VAL A 327 7.74 17.53 8.84
C VAL A 327 8.09 16.17 8.26
N ARG A 328 9.34 15.77 8.36
CA ARG A 328 9.78 14.44 7.90
C ARG A 328 8.92 13.35 8.55
N ALA A 329 8.63 12.30 7.79
CA ALA A 329 7.79 11.21 8.21
C ALA A 329 8.33 10.43 9.44
N ASP A 330 9.62 10.62 9.78
CA ASP A 330 10.31 10.01 10.92
C ASP A 330 10.74 11.06 11.99
N ALA A 331 10.13 12.25 12.01
CA ALA A 331 10.61 13.37 12.81
C ALA A 331 10.38 13.25 14.32
N TYR A 332 9.38 12.51 14.76
CA TYR A 332 9.04 12.31 16.17
C TYR A 332 9.31 10.87 16.61
N TRP A 333 9.13 10.61 17.91
CA TRP A 333 9.35 9.28 18.47
C TRP A 333 8.26 8.30 18.03
N PRO A 334 8.60 7.08 17.63
CA PRO A 334 7.62 6.07 17.29
C PRO A 334 6.86 5.59 18.54
N ASN A 335 5.67 5.04 18.34
CA ASN A 335 4.94 4.34 19.40
C ASN A 335 5.59 2.96 19.72
N ASP A 336 5.01 2.21 20.66
CA ASP A 336 5.57 0.93 21.12
C ASP A 336 5.57 -0.17 20.03
N TYR A 337 4.82 0.00 18.94
CA TYR A 337 4.90 -0.88 17.77
C TYR A 337 5.94 -0.43 16.74
N GLY A 338 6.57 0.74 16.93
CA GLY A 338 7.54 1.28 15.99
C GLY A 338 6.94 2.14 14.89
N LEU A 339 5.70 2.63 15.05
CA LEU A 339 5.01 3.49 14.11
C LEU A 339 5.24 4.97 14.43
N TYR A 340 5.64 5.72 13.42
CA TYR A 340 5.88 7.18 13.51
C TYR A 340 4.61 7.96 13.19
N ASN A 341 4.49 9.14 13.79
CA ASN A 341 3.47 10.16 13.49
C ASN A 341 2.02 9.66 13.53
N MET A 342 1.71 8.66 14.37
CA MET A 342 0.31 8.22 14.57
C MET A 342 -0.55 9.29 15.27
N ALA A 343 0.01 10.47 15.53
CA ALA A 343 -0.69 11.67 16.00
C ALA A 343 0.02 12.89 15.43
N GLY A 344 -0.70 13.74 14.72
CA GLY A 344 -0.18 14.95 14.07
C GLY A 344 0.51 14.67 12.74
N ASN A 345 1.29 15.61 12.24
CA ASN A 345 1.92 15.67 10.94
C ASN A 345 0.89 15.74 9.81
N VAL A 346 0.38 14.62 9.29
CA VAL A 346 -0.74 14.61 8.36
C VAL A 346 -1.83 13.66 8.84
N SER A 347 -3.10 14.02 8.62
CA SER A 347 -4.21 13.08 8.79
C SER A 347 -4.11 11.98 7.74
N GLU A 348 -4.53 10.76 8.08
CA GLU A 348 -4.33 9.61 7.22
C GLU A 348 -5.65 9.01 6.73
N TRP A 349 -5.72 8.75 5.42
CA TRP A 349 -6.83 8.02 4.83
C TRP A 349 -6.92 6.59 5.37
N THR A 350 -8.14 6.16 5.66
CA THR A 350 -8.47 4.75 5.93
C THR A 350 -9.35 4.17 4.82
N SER A 351 -9.52 2.86 4.76
CA SER A 351 -10.44 2.20 3.81
C SER A 351 -11.90 2.44 4.17
N SER A 352 -12.18 2.72 5.44
CA SER A 352 -13.53 2.73 5.99
C SER A 352 -14.32 3.95 5.56
N ALA A 353 -15.61 3.74 5.23
CA ALA A 353 -16.58 4.80 5.00
C ALA A 353 -17.00 5.43 6.33
N TYR A 354 -17.19 6.75 6.34
CA TYR A 354 -17.56 7.47 7.54
C TYR A 354 -19.09 7.48 7.74
N PHE A 355 -19.53 6.83 8.81
CA PHE A 355 -20.87 6.95 9.38
C PHE A 355 -20.77 7.38 10.83
N GLU A 356 -21.64 8.28 11.26
CA GLU A 356 -21.63 8.79 12.64
C GLU A 356 -21.86 7.68 13.66
N ASP A 357 -22.71 6.72 13.33
CA ASP A 357 -23.16 5.61 14.16
C ASP A 357 -22.47 4.27 13.86
N ALA A 358 -21.31 4.31 13.19
CA ALA A 358 -20.58 3.13 12.73
C ALA A 358 -20.40 2.06 13.81
N TYR A 359 -19.95 2.47 15.01
CA TYR A 359 -19.67 1.56 16.11
C TYR A 359 -20.90 0.83 16.65
N SER A 360 -22.12 1.28 16.31
CA SER A 360 -23.35 0.60 16.71
C SER A 360 -23.68 -0.64 15.88
N PHE A 361 -23.19 -0.74 14.64
CA PHE A 361 -23.53 -1.80 13.70
C PHE A 361 -22.32 -2.55 13.08
N GLU A 362 -21.09 -2.08 13.30
CA GLU A 362 -19.92 -2.80 12.84
C GLU A 362 -19.74 -4.14 13.55
N MET A 363 -18.96 -5.04 12.95
CA MET A 363 -18.64 -6.34 13.54
C MET A 363 -17.60 -6.18 14.65
N ASP A 364 -17.54 -7.14 15.58
CA ASP A 364 -16.57 -7.20 16.67
C ASP A 364 -15.24 -7.90 16.27
N PHE A 365 -15.19 -8.39 15.05
CA PHE A 365 -14.04 -9.09 14.47
C PHE A 365 -13.63 -8.47 13.13
N ASN A 366 -12.41 -7.89 13.07
CA ASN A 366 -11.85 -7.19 11.92
C ASN A 366 -12.87 -6.24 11.25
N PRO A 367 -13.44 -5.27 11.98
CA PRO A 367 -14.46 -4.40 11.42
C PRO A 367 -13.92 -3.59 10.24
N ASP A 368 -14.71 -3.51 9.17
CA ASP A 368 -14.45 -2.66 8.01
C ASP A 368 -15.75 -2.33 7.31
N ILE A 369 -16.22 -1.11 7.51
CA ILE A 369 -17.41 -0.58 6.88
C ILE A 369 -17.01 0.04 5.55
N GLN A 370 -17.06 -0.74 4.48
CA GLN A 370 -16.74 -0.27 3.14
C GLN A 370 -17.97 0.19 2.39
N TYR A 371 -17.84 1.34 1.74
CA TYR A 371 -18.78 1.81 0.74
C TYR A 371 -18.02 2.53 -0.38
N ASN A 372 -18.06 1.97 -1.59
CA ASN A 372 -17.45 2.56 -2.78
C ASN A 372 -18.48 3.46 -3.47
N ALA A 373 -18.47 4.75 -3.08
CA ALA A 373 -19.43 5.70 -3.60
C ALA A 373 -19.20 5.97 -5.09
N LYS A 374 -20.31 5.97 -5.84
CA LYS A 374 -20.32 6.31 -7.27
C LYS A 374 -20.33 7.84 -7.44
N PRO A 375 -19.92 8.37 -8.61
CA PRO A 375 -19.93 9.82 -8.86
C PRO A 375 -21.27 10.50 -8.58
N ASN A 376 -22.38 9.82 -8.84
CA ASN A 376 -23.74 10.35 -8.66
C ASN A 376 -24.33 10.13 -7.26
N ASP A 377 -23.60 9.47 -6.35
CA ASP A 377 -24.07 9.26 -4.99
C ASP A 377 -24.07 10.58 -4.20
N PRO A 378 -24.99 10.71 -3.23
CA PRO A 378 -25.02 11.89 -2.34
C PRO A 378 -23.67 12.13 -1.66
N PRO A 379 -23.25 13.38 -1.41
CA PRO A 379 -21.97 13.70 -0.78
C PRO A 379 -21.76 12.95 0.55
N LYS A 380 -22.81 12.75 1.33
CA LYS A 380 -22.73 12.02 2.61
C LYS A 380 -22.16 10.60 2.43
N MET A 381 -22.43 9.94 1.31
CA MET A 381 -21.96 8.59 1.00
C MET A 381 -20.50 8.53 0.51
N LYS A 382 -19.95 9.69 0.12
CA LYS A 382 -18.55 9.81 -0.35
C LYS A 382 -17.55 10.03 0.77
N ARG A 383 -18.03 10.16 2.01
CA ARG A 383 -17.17 10.42 3.17
C ARG A 383 -16.36 9.19 3.53
N LYS A 384 -15.04 9.38 3.66
CA LYS A 384 -14.07 8.38 4.13
C LYS A 384 -13.47 8.83 5.45
N VAL A 385 -13.21 7.89 6.34
CA VAL A 385 -12.59 8.18 7.62
C VAL A 385 -11.14 8.61 7.43
N ILE A 386 -10.75 9.70 8.09
CA ILE A 386 -9.37 10.11 8.29
C ILE A 386 -9.03 10.14 9.78
N ARG A 387 -7.79 9.82 10.12
CA ARG A 387 -7.35 9.67 11.50
C ARG A 387 -6.04 10.41 11.78
N GLY A 388 -5.71 10.60 13.06
CA GLY A 388 -4.43 11.09 13.55
C GLY A 388 -4.34 12.60 13.75
N GLY A 389 -5.18 13.39 13.09
CA GLY A 389 -5.02 14.84 13.03
C GLY A 389 -3.78 15.26 12.25
N SER A 390 -3.55 16.56 12.11
CA SER A 390 -2.49 17.08 11.24
C SER A 390 -1.81 18.33 11.82
N TRP A 391 -0.75 18.78 11.13
CA TRP A 391 0.03 19.98 11.48
C TRP A 391 -0.83 21.26 11.67
N LYS A 392 -2.01 21.33 11.07
CA LYS A 392 -2.94 22.47 11.19
C LYS A 392 -3.96 22.31 12.33
N ASP A 393 -4.10 21.10 12.87
CA ASP A 393 -5.14 20.77 13.85
C ASP A 393 -4.68 21.03 15.29
N ILE A 394 -5.64 21.29 16.18
CA ILE A 394 -5.38 21.42 17.61
C ILE A 394 -5.26 20.03 18.27
N GLY A 395 -4.69 19.97 19.46
CA GLY A 395 -4.41 18.73 20.19
C GLY A 395 -5.58 17.76 20.37
N TYR A 396 -6.83 18.26 20.34
CA TYR A 396 -8.02 17.40 20.38
C TYR A 396 -8.08 16.40 19.21
N TYR A 397 -7.77 16.86 17.99
CA TYR A 397 -7.83 16.02 16.80
C TYR A 397 -6.68 15.01 16.69
N LEU A 398 -5.66 15.15 17.56
CA LEU A 398 -4.54 14.21 17.65
C LEU A 398 -4.85 12.99 18.52
N GLN A 399 -5.97 13.00 19.25
CA GLN A 399 -6.38 11.84 20.04
C GLN A 399 -6.63 10.65 19.11
N VAL A 400 -6.12 9.49 19.52
CA VAL A 400 -6.17 8.25 18.71
C VAL A 400 -7.62 7.88 18.36
N SER A 401 -8.56 8.12 19.26
CA SER A 401 -9.99 7.81 19.06
C SER A 401 -10.77 8.86 18.25
N THR A 402 -10.18 10.04 18.00
CA THR A 402 -10.91 11.10 17.29
C THR A 402 -11.17 10.73 15.85
N ARG A 403 -12.45 10.75 15.47
CA ARG A 403 -12.91 10.45 14.11
C ARG A 403 -13.13 11.72 13.33
N GLN A 404 -12.52 11.80 12.16
CA GLN A 404 -12.74 12.84 11.17
C GLN A 404 -13.08 12.21 9.83
N TYR A 405 -13.54 13.00 8.88
CA TYR A 405 -13.78 12.54 7.51
C TYR A 405 -13.40 13.61 6.49
N GLU A 406 -13.13 13.13 5.29
CA GLU A 406 -13.09 13.95 4.08
C GLU A 406 -13.73 13.16 2.93
N TYR A 407 -14.10 13.85 1.85
CA TYR A 407 -14.72 13.23 0.69
C TYR A 407 -13.67 12.49 -0.15
N GLN A 408 -14.03 11.29 -0.63
CA GLN A 408 -13.10 10.39 -1.35
C GLN A 408 -12.47 11.00 -2.63
N ASP A 409 -13.11 12.02 -3.21
CA ASP A 409 -12.67 12.73 -4.41
C ASP A 409 -11.98 14.08 -4.10
N THR A 410 -11.78 14.40 -2.84
CA THR A 410 -11.19 15.66 -2.38
C THR A 410 -9.75 15.44 -1.88
N SER A 411 -8.85 16.32 -2.29
CA SER A 411 -7.46 16.36 -1.86
C SER A 411 -7.20 17.57 -0.97
N LYS A 412 -6.37 17.39 0.06
CA LYS A 412 -6.02 18.43 1.05
C LYS A 412 -4.52 18.47 1.29
N CYS A 413 -3.98 19.65 1.64
CA CYS A 413 -2.55 19.81 1.95
C CYS A 413 -2.15 19.28 3.34
N TYR A 414 -3.06 18.64 4.04
CA TYR A 414 -2.87 18.09 5.38
C TYR A 414 -3.35 16.63 5.50
N ILE A 415 -3.68 15.98 4.39
CA ILE A 415 -4.07 14.56 4.37
C ILE A 415 -3.08 13.77 3.51
N GLY A 416 -2.52 12.74 4.11
CA GLY A 416 -1.68 11.71 3.50
C GLY A 416 -2.25 10.32 3.74
N PHE A 417 -1.41 9.29 3.69
CA PHE A 417 -1.83 7.92 3.96
C PHE A 417 -0.63 7.01 4.27
N ARG A 418 -0.90 5.84 4.81
CA ARG A 418 0.03 4.69 4.90
C ARG A 418 -0.67 3.42 4.45
N CYS A 419 0.10 2.41 4.05
CA CYS A 419 -0.44 1.13 3.61
C CYS A 419 -0.32 0.08 4.70
N VAL A 420 -1.19 -0.93 4.58
CA VAL A 420 -1.14 -2.18 5.34
C VAL A 420 -1.19 -3.38 4.40
N ILE A 421 -0.73 -4.53 4.88
CA ILE A 421 -0.90 -5.83 4.24
C ILE A 421 -1.21 -6.86 5.32
N SER A 422 -2.20 -7.70 5.09
CA SER A 422 -2.61 -8.71 6.08
C SER A 422 -1.52 -9.75 6.30
N PHE A 423 -1.27 -10.09 7.55
CA PHE A 423 -0.35 -11.17 7.90
C PHE A 423 -1.02 -12.52 7.64
N LEU A 424 -0.33 -13.39 6.88
CA LEU A 424 -0.82 -14.72 6.55
C LEU A 424 -0.34 -15.72 7.60
N GLY A 425 -1.14 -15.95 8.63
CA GLY A 425 -0.84 -16.84 9.74
C GLY A 425 -1.41 -16.32 11.06
N ARG A 426 -1.18 -17.05 12.13
CA ARG A 426 -1.60 -16.65 13.47
C ARG A 426 -0.56 -15.75 14.14
N SER A 427 0.70 -16.14 14.06
CA SER A 427 1.82 -15.47 14.72
C SER A 427 3.12 -15.73 13.98
N MET A 428 4.06 -14.80 14.05
CA MET A 428 5.42 -14.97 13.54
C MET A 428 6.13 -16.21 14.11
N SER A 429 5.79 -16.61 15.33
CA SER A 429 6.36 -17.79 15.99
C SER A 429 5.98 -19.12 15.31
N ASP A 430 4.86 -19.17 14.58
CA ASP A 430 4.42 -20.36 13.86
C ASP A 430 5.39 -20.74 12.72
N PHE A 431 6.18 -19.79 12.24
CA PHE A 431 7.14 -19.96 11.16
C PHE A 431 8.60 -20.06 11.66
N SER A 432 8.84 -20.02 12.98
CA SER A 432 10.16 -20.24 13.55
C SER A 432 10.57 -21.71 13.45
N LYS A 433 11.83 -21.98 13.07
CA LYS A 433 12.38 -23.35 13.09
C LYS A 433 12.45 -23.84 14.55
N GLY A 434 11.55 -24.67 14.95
CA GLY A 434 11.66 -25.40 16.20
C GLY A 434 10.37 -25.40 17.02
N LYS A 435 9.78 -26.58 17.07
CA LYS A 435 8.67 -27.04 17.90
C LYS A 435 7.27 -26.85 17.29
N LEU A 436 6.96 -27.70 16.31
CA LEU A 436 5.66 -28.35 16.35
C LEU A 436 5.64 -29.17 17.66
N LYS A 437 4.94 -28.67 18.67
CA LYS A 437 4.51 -29.48 19.83
C LYS A 437 3.23 -30.17 19.44
#